data_2ee954adb88f4fc1dbcac81841108ce7
#
_entry.id   2ee954adb88f4fc1dbcac81841108ce7
#
_cell.length_a   1.000
_cell.length_b   1.000
_cell.length_c   1.000
_cell.angle_alpha   90.00
_cell.angle_beta   90.00
_cell.angle_gamma   90.00
#
_symmetry.space_group_name_H-M   'P 1'
#
loop_
_entity.id
_entity.type
_entity.pdbx_description
1 polymer ?
#
loop_
_entity_poly.entity_id
_entity_poly.type
_entity_poly.pdbx_seq_one_letter_code
_entity_poly.pdbx_strand_id
1 'polypeptide(L)'
;MMRTMRSSMLFLPAILSRAGCATVCYPGGCDIGLRPIDLHLSALRLLGARVTEDGCCMHCTAPGGLVGCPIHLPFPSVGATECVMLAACTAKGVTTLMNAAREPEIGDLADFLNAVGGKVLVDGNGTVTVEGVPVAPRRGTYRDPGSDRGVNIYERCGHYRG
;
A
#
# COMPACT_ATOMS: atom_id res chain seq x y z
N MET A 1 -11.02 7.42 16.46
CA MET A 1 -9.61 7.75 16.74
C MET A 1 -8.71 7.79 15.49
N MET A 2 -9.16 7.41 14.32
CA MET A 2 -8.38 7.45 13.05
C MET A 2 -8.49 8.76 12.26
N ARG A 3 -9.26 9.75 12.72
CA ARG A 3 -9.50 11.02 11.99
C ARG A 3 -8.30 11.98 11.91
N THR A 4 -7.22 11.70 12.63
CA THR A 4 -6.07 12.60 12.75
C THR A 4 -4.75 12.01 12.21
N MET A 5 -4.74 10.79 11.72
CA MET A 5 -3.50 10.14 11.29
C MET A 5 -3.35 10.14 9.76
N ARG A 6 -2.33 10.80 9.25
CA ARG A 6 -1.95 10.79 7.82
C ARG A 6 -1.63 9.39 7.28
N SER A 7 -1.21 8.48 8.15
CA SER A 7 -0.90 7.08 7.85
C SER A 7 -2.13 6.21 7.57
N SER A 8 -3.36 6.73 7.74
CA SER A 8 -4.58 5.96 7.46
C SER A 8 -4.67 5.50 5.99
N MET A 9 -4.05 6.25 5.07
CA MET A 9 -4.00 5.87 3.65
C MET A 9 -3.11 4.65 3.37
N LEU A 10 -2.13 4.35 4.22
CA LEU A 10 -1.31 3.13 4.10
C LEU A 10 -2.04 1.88 4.62
N PHE A 11 -2.94 2.07 5.59
CA PHE A 11 -3.75 0.96 6.09
C PHE A 11 -4.82 0.51 5.11
N LEU A 12 -5.33 1.41 4.27
CA LEU A 12 -6.38 1.11 3.30
C LEU A 12 -5.99 -0.05 2.36
N PRO A 13 -4.88 0.00 1.62
CA PRO A 13 -4.48 -1.09 0.73
C PRO A 13 -4.17 -2.39 1.49
N ALA A 14 -3.55 -2.29 2.66
CA ALA A 14 -3.20 -3.46 3.47
C ALA A 14 -4.44 -4.19 4.01
N ILE A 15 -5.44 -3.46 4.49
CA ILE A 15 -6.71 -4.03 4.96
C ILE A 15 -7.51 -4.58 3.78
N LEU A 16 -7.62 -3.81 2.69
CA LEU A 16 -8.38 -4.21 1.50
C LEU A 16 -7.83 -5.50 0.91
N SER A 17 -6.52 -5.61 0.78
CA SER A 17 -5.85 -6.78 0.22
C SER A 17 -6.07 -8.04 1.07
N ARG A 18 -6.19 -7.88 2.38
CA ARG A 18 -6.37 -9.00 3.31
C ARG A 18 -7.83 -9.36 3.58
N ALA A 19 -8.68 -8.35 3.79
CA ALA A 19 -10.07 -8.53 4.20
C ALA A 19 -11.07 -8.45 3.04
N GLY A 20 -10.64 -8.02 1.84
CA GLY A 20 -11.50 -7.79 0.69
C GLY A 20 -12.42 -6.57 0.83
N CYS A 21 -12.41 -5.90 1.97
CA CYS A 21 -13.12 -4.64 2.19
C CYS A 21 -12.38 -3.77 3.21
N ALA A 22 -12.45 -2.47 3.02
CA ALA A 22 -11.89 -1.49 3.95
C ALA A 22 -12.69 -0.18 3.88
N THR A 23 -12.87 0.45 5.04
CA THR A 23 -13.48 1.77 5.14
C THR A 23 -12.51 2.70 5.86
N VAL A 24 -12.15 3.80 5.24
CA VAL A 24 -11.27 4.81 5.81
C VAL A 24 -11.93 6.16 5.67
N CYS A 25 -12.04 6.89 6.80
CA CYS A 25 -12.50 8.28 6.76
C CYS A 25 -11.38 9.17 6.24
N TYR A 26 -11.74 10.20 5.48
CA TYR A 26 -10.78 11.18 5.00
C TYR A 26 -9.94 11.70 6.16
N PRO A 27 -8.61 11.72 6.00
CA PRO A 27 -7.75 12.28 7.03
C PRO A 27 -8.16 13.73 7.24
N GLY A 28 -8.67 14.03 8.41
CA GLY A 28 -9.08 15.36 8.83
C GLY A 28 -7.92 16.33 8.64
N GLY A 29 -8.23 17.51 8.12
CA GLY A 29 -7.27 18.47 7.60
C GLY A 29 -6.03 18.72 8.47
N CYS A 30 -4.93 18.72 7.78
CA CYS A 30 -3.85 19.63 8.11
C CYS A 30 -4.01 20.84 7.21
N ASP A 31 -3.82 22.05 7.70
CA ASP A 31 -3.84 23.32 6.96
C ASP A 31 -2.81 23.44 5.81
N ILE A 32 -2.22 22.32 5.37
CA ILE A 32 -1.23 22.21 4.30
C ILE A 32 -1.88 21.65 3.01
N GLY A 33 -3.11 22.09 2.69
CA GLY A 33 -3.76 21.83 1.41
C GLY A 33 -4.23 20.38 1.19
N LEU A 34 -5.14 20.23 0.23
CA LEU A 34 -5.62 18.95 -0.29
C LEU A 34 -4.43 18.17 -0.88
N ARG A 35 -4.01 17.09 -0.24
CA ARG A 35 -3.11 16.14 -0.87
C ARG A 35 -3.95 15.24 -1.77
N PRO A 36 -3.66 15.17 -3.07
CA PRO A 36 -4.42 14.34 -3.98
C PRO A 36 -4.23 12.87 -3.59
N ILE A 37 -5.28 12.24 -3.08
CA ILE A 37 -5.35 10.78 -2.88
C ILE A 37 -5.81 10.08 -4.16
N ASP A 38 -6.06 10.85 -5.21
CA ASP A 38 -6.58 10.38 -6.49
C ASP A 38 -5.72 9.28 -7.11
N LEU A 39 -4.39 9.41 -6.99
CA LEU A 39 -3.46 8.39 -7.47
C LEU A 39 -3.63 7.06 -6.75
N HIS A 40 -3.83 7.10 -5.43
CA HIS A 40 -4.05 5.90 -4.61
C HIS A 40 -5.34 5.21 -5.02
N LEU A 41 -6.43 5.96 -5.12
CA LEU A 41 -7.74 5.42 -5.48
C LEU A 41 -7.77 4.92 -6.92
N SER A 42 -7.13 5.64 -7.85
CA SER A 42 -7.01 5.22 -9.24
C SER A 42 -6.24 3.90 -9.36
N ALA A 43 -5.13 3.77 -8.66
CA ALA A 43 -4.35 2.53 -8.64
C ALA A 43 -5.15 1.35 -8.05
N LEU A 44 -5.88 1.56 -6.95
CA LEU A 44 -6.73 0.52 -6.36
C LEU A 44 -7.88 0.11 -7.32
N ARG A 45 -8.47 1.07 -8.04
CA ARG A 45 -9.49 0.77 -9.07
C ARG A 45 -8.91 -0.07 -10.21
N LEU A 46 -7.68 0.22 -10.66
CA LEU A 46 -6.99 -0.58 -11.68
C LEU A 46 -6.74 -2.01 -11.20
N LEU A 47 -6.41 -2.20 -9.92
CA LEU A 47 -6.28 -3.52 -9.30
C LEU A 47 -7.63 -4.24 -9.09
N GLY A 48 -8.76 -3.63 -9.50
CA GLY A 48 -10.09 -4.23 -9.43
C GLY A 48 -10.89 -3.89 -8.17
N ALA A 49 -10.44 -2.95 -7.35
CA ALA A 49 -11.22 -2.47 -6.22
C ALA A 49 -12.36 -1.57 -6.68
N ARG A 50 -13.53 -1.74 -6.05
CA ARG A 50 -14.65 -0.79 -6.13
C ARG A 50 -14.48 0.23 -5.01
N VAL A 51 -14.46 1.51 -5.38
CA VAL A 51 -14.30 2.62 -4.43
C VAL A 51 -15.54 3.49 -4.51
N THR A 52 -16.22 3.65 -3.38
CA THR A 52 -17.36 4.55 -3.20
C THR A 52 -17.04 5.54 -2.08
N GLU A 53 -17.55 6.75 -2.19
CA GLU A 53 -17.29 7.85 -1.28
C GLU A 53 -18.63 8.39 -0.76
N ASP A 54 -18.77 8.60 0.53
CA ASP A 54 -19.99 9.15 1.16
C ASP A 54 -19.78 10.54 1.78
N GLY A 55 -18.81 11.29 1.29
CA GLY A 55 -18.47 12.64 1.73
C GLY A 55 -17.54 12.71 2.93
N CYS A 56 -17.57 11.73 3.83
CA CYS A 56 -16.67 11.65 4.99
C CYS A 56 -15.74 10.47 4.94
N CYS A 57 -16.12 9.38 4.28
CA CYS A 57 -15.38 8.14 4.26
C CYS A 57 -15.29 7.56 2.84
N MET A 58 -14.24 6.78 2.63
CA MET A 58 -14.03 5.98 1.44
C MET A 58 -14.30 4.51 1.79
N HIS A 59 -15.14 3.88 1.00
CA HIS A 59 -15.44 2.46 1.12
C HIS A 59 -14.82 1.74 -0.08
N CYS A 60 -13.87 0.88 0.18
CA CYS A 60 -13.20 0.08 -0.83
C CYS A 60 -13.61 -1.38 -0.66
N THR A 61 -14.00 -2.05 -1.76
CA THR A 61 -14.34 -3.47 -1.76
C THR A 61 -13.70 -4.18 -2.93
N ALA A 62 -13.24 -5.40 -2.69
CA ALA A 62 -12.67 -6.29 -3.69
C ALA A 62 -13.17 -7.73 -3.45
N PRO A 63 -14.46 -8.03 -3.69
CA PRO A 63 -15.06 -9.31 -3.31
C PRO A 63 -14.44 -10.53 -4.03
N GLY A 64 -13.83 -10.31 -5.21
CA GLY A 64 -13.07 -11.32 -5.95
C GLY A 64 -11.58 -11.36 -5.63
N GLY A 65 -11.13 -10.52 -4.69
CA GLY A 65 -9.72 -10.21 -4.48
C GLY A 65 -9.20 -9.21 -5.52
N LEU A 66 -8.03 -8.66 -5.25
CA LEU A 66 -7.33 -7.78 -6.18
C LEU A 66 -6.67 -8.60 -7.31
N VAL A 67 -6.51 -8.00 -8.45
CA VAL A 67 -5.90 -8.62 -9.65
C VAL A 67 -4.75 -7.76 -10.12
N GLY A 68 -3.58 -8.37 -10.29
CA GLY A 68 -2.39 -7.70 -10.79
C GLY A 68 -2.56 -7.19 -12.21
N CYS A 69 -2.04 -6.01 -12.47
CA CYS A 69 -2.09 -5.37 -13.78
C CYS A 69 -0.92 -4.38 -13.96
N PRO A 70 -0.61 -3.97 -15.19
CA PRO A 70 0.31 -2.86 -15.40
C PRO A 70 -0.34 -1.55 -14.97
N ILE A 71 0.39 -0.75 -14.18
CA ILE A 71 -0.03 0.56 -13.68
C ILE A 71 1.05 1.57 -14.04
N HIS A 72 0.67 2.70 -14.60
CA HIS A 72 1.58 3.81 -14.87
C HIS A 72 1.13 5.04 -14.06
N LEU A 73 2.00 5.52 -13.17
CA LEU A 73 1.74 6.76 -12.44
C LEU A 73 2.05 7.96 -13.35
N PRO A 74 1.18 8.98 -13.41
CA PRO A 74 1.42 10.17 -14.22
C PRO A 74 2.64 10.98 -13.71
N PHE A 75 2.93 10.87 -12.43
CA PHE A 75 4.14 11.40 -11.79
C PHE A 75 4.53 10.52 -10.59
N PRO A 76 5.83 10.50 -10.21
CA PRO A 76 6.29 9.72 -9.07
C PRO A 76 5.62 10.22 -7.77
N SER A 77 5.11 9.28 -6.98
CA SER A 77 4.51 9.56 -5.68
C SER A 77 4.84 8.43 -4.71
N VAL A 78 5.50 8.75 -3.61
CA VAL A 78 5.87 7.77 -2.57
C VAL A 78 4.63 7.06 -2.06
N GLY A 79 3.63 7.80 -1.57
CA GLY A 79 2.42 7.20 -1.00
C GLY A 79 1.62 6.36 -2.00
N ALA A 80 1.55 6.76 -3.28
CA ALA A 80 0.87 5.95 -4.30
C ALA A 80 1.67 4.68 -4.62
N THR A 81 2.99 4.75 -4.65
CA THR A 81 3.88 3.59 -4.85
C THR A 81 3.71 2.60 -3.70
N GLU A 82 3.79 3.06 -2.45
CA GLU A 82 3.57 2.24 -1.26
C GLU A 82 2.17 1.59 -1.27
N CYS A 83 1.15 2.36 -1.63
CA CYS A 83 -0.23 1.87 -1.76
C CYS A 83 -0.33 0.70 -2.73
N VAL A 84 0.28 0.83 -3.92
CA VAL A 84 0.29 -0.24 -4.93
C VAL A 84 1.06 -1.45 -4.44
N MET A 85 2.25 -1.26 -3.86
CA MET A 85 3.07 -2.36 -3.32
C MET A 85 2.30 -3.18 -2.29
N LEU A 86 1.67 -2.51 -1.31
CA LEU A 86 0.88 -3.16 -0.26
C LEU A 86 -0.35 -3.89 -0.82
N ALA A 87 -1.06 -3.28 -1.77
CA ALA A 87 -2.24 -3.89 -2.38
C ALA A 87 -1.87 -5.09 -3.27
N ALA A 88 -0.79 -4.96 -4.05
CA ALA A 88 -0.38 -5.95 -5.03
C ALA A 88 0.21 -7.23 -4.41
N CYS A 89 0.75 -7.15 -3.18
CA CYS A 89 1.35 -8.31 -2.52
C CYS A 89 0.41 -9.52 -2.40
N THR A 90 -0.90 -9.31 -2.41
CA THR A 90 -1.89 -10.39 -2.34
C THR A 90 -2.80 -10.45 -3.56
N ALA A 91 -2.55 -9.60 -4.56
CA ALA A 91 -3.30 -9.59 -5.81
C ALA A 91 -3.02 -10.85 -6.63
N LYS A 92 -4.00 -11.31 -7.38
CA LYS A 92 -3.82 -12.46 -8.27
C LYS A 92 -2.99 -12.07 -9.48
N GLY A 93 -1.83 -12.70 -9.67
CA GLY A 93 -0.95 -12.46 -10.80
C GLY A 93 0.16 -11.44 -10.48
N VAL A 94 0.63 -10.75 -11.49
CA VAL A 94 1.76 -9.82 -11.39
C VAL A 94 1.29 -8.39 -11.63
N THR A 95 1.75 -7.48 -10.78
CA THR A 95 1.56 -6.04 -10.95
C THR A 95 2.89 -5.41 -11.34
N THR A 96 2.91 -4.64 -12.41
CA THR A 96 4.07 -3.85 -12.82
C THR A 96 3.71 -2.37 -12.71
N LEU A 97 4.33 -1.71 -11.75
CA LEU A 97 4.15 -0.28 -11.51
C LEU A 97 5.28 0.48 -12.21
N MET A 98 4.94 1.30 -13.16
CA MET A 98 5.86 2.18 -13.90
C MET A 98 5.79 3.60 -13.37
N ASN A 99 6.90 4.33 -13.47
CA ASN A 99 7.08 5.68 -12.93
C ASN A 99 6.84 5.75 -11.43
N ALA A 100 7.28 4.70 -10.72
CA ALA A 100 7.25 4.64 -9.27
C ALA A 100 8.24 5.66 -8.64
N ALA A 101 7.97 6.02 -7.40
CA ALA A 101 8.89 6.79 -6.59
C ALA A 101 10.21 6.01 -6.38
N ARG A 102 11.32 6.75 -6.21
CA ARG A 102 12.67 6.18 -6.11
C ARG A 102 13.34 6.48 -4.77
N GLU A 103 12.59 7.03 -3.85
CA GLU A 103 13.07 7.36 -2.52
C GLU A 103 13.46 6.07 -1.76
N PRO A 104 14.42 6.16 -0.83
CA PRO A 104 14.93 5.00 -0.09
C PRO A 104 13.85 4.18 0.60
N GLU A 105 12.77 4.84 1.03
CA GLU A 105 11.64 4.20 1.71
C GLU A 105 10.95 3.13 0.86
N ILE A 106 11.01 3.27 -0.46
CA ILE A 106 10.43 2.27 -1.38
C ILE A 106 11.28 1.00 -1.37
N GLY A 107 12.61 1.15 -1.32
CA GLY A 107 13.52 0.02 -1.15
C GLY A 107 13.31 -0.69 0.18
N ASP A 108 13.24 0.07 1.27
CA ASP A 108 13.01 -0.46 2.62
C ASP A 108 11.67 -1.21 2.71
N LEU A 109 10.61 -0.67 2.10
CA LEU A 109 9.32 -1.35 2.04
C LEU A 109 9.39 -2.65 1.23
N ALA A 110 10.11 -2.66 0.09
CA ALA A 110 10.30 -3.86 -0.72
C ALA A 110 11.04 -4.94 0.07
N ASP A 111 12.10 -4.59 0.78
CA ASP A 111 12.88 -5.50 1.62
C ASP A 111 12.02 -6.06 2.77
N PHE A 112 11.23 -5.21 3.42
CA PHE A 112 10.27 -5.65 4.44
C PHE A 112 9.26 -6.63 3.87
N LEU A 113 8.63 -6.31 2.74
CA LEU A 113 7.63 -7.17 2.11
C LEU A 113 8.23 -8.52 1.69
N ASN A 114 9.46 -8.53 1.17
CA ASN A 114 10.18 -9.75 0.83
C ASN A 114 10.52 -10.58 2.07
N ALA A 115 10.93 -9.93 3.17
CA ALA A 115 11.24 -10.61 4.42
C ALA A 115 10.03 -11.32 5.04
N VAL A 116 8.82 -10.78 4.85
CA VAL A 116 7.58 -11.41 5.31
C VAL A 116 6.97 -12.40 4.32
N GLY A 117 7.64 -12.64 3.20
CA GLY A 117 7.27 -13.67 2.23
C GLY A 117 6.57 -13.15 0.98
N GLY A 118 6.58 -11.84 0.76
CA GLY A 118 6.20 -11.21 -0.49
C GLY A 118 7.23 -11.47 -1.60
N LYS A 119 6.92 -11.00 -2.80
CA LYS A 119 7.81 -11.05 -3.95
C LYS A 119 7.77 -9.68 -4.66
N VAL A 120 8.65 -8.81 -4.24
CA VAL A 120 8.76 -7.44 -4.73
C VAL A 120 10.13 -7.22 -5.33
N LEU A 121 10.18 -6.72 -6.54
CA LEU A 121 11.40 -6.32 -7.23
C LEU A 121 11.32 -4.84 -7.57
N VAL A 122 12.28 -4.07 -7.12
CA VAL A 122 12.45 -2.66 -7.47
C VAL A 122 13.64 -2.54 -8.40
N ASP A 123 13.41 -2.05 -9.61
CA ASP A 123 14.51 -1.69 -10.50
C ASP A 123 14.94 -0.23 -10.26
N GLY A 124 16.20 0.07 -10.54
CA GLY A 124 16.72 1.44 -10.36
C GLY A 124 16.11 2.48 -11.30
N ASN A 125 15.25 2.08 -12.24
CA ASN A 125 14.66 2.94 -13.26
C ASN A 125 13.25 3.46 -12.89
N GLY A 126 12.75 3.11 -11.69
CA GLY A 126 11.42 3.50 -11.24
C GLY A 126 10.33 2.55 -11.71
N THR A 127 10.68 1.28 -11.91
CA THR A 127 9.71 0.21 -12.09
C THR A 127 9.70 -0.68 -10.85
N VAL A 128 8.53 -0.98 -10.34
CA VAL A 128 8.32 -1.92 -9.24
C VAL A 128 7.45 -3.06 -9.75
N THR A 129 7.96 -4.28 -9.64
CA THR A 129 7.21 -5.49 -9.98
C THR A 129 6.85 -6.24 -8.72
N VAL A 130 5.57 -6.55 -8.56
CA VAL A 130 5.05 -7.31 -7.42
C VAL A 130 4.33 -8.55 -7.94
N GLU A 131 4.82 -9.72 -7.57
CA GLU A 131 4.10 -10.97 -7.78
C GLU A 131 3.24 -11.26 -6.55
N GLY A 132 1.93 -11.27 -6.73
CA GLY A 132 1.00 -11.51 -5.64
C GLY A 132 1.10 -12.94 -5.11
N VAL A 133 1.15 -13.08 -3.80
CA VAL A 133 1.23 -14.37 -3.12
C VAL A 133 -0.02 -14.60 -2.29
N PRO A 134 -0.56 -15.83 -2.25
CA PRO A 134 -1.66 -16.15 -1.34
C PRO A 134 -1.26 -15.83 0.10
N VAL A 135 -2.16 -15.19 0.84
CA VAL A 135 -1.89 -14.77 2.22
C VAL A 135 -1.65 -16.00 3.09
N ALA A 136 -0.39 -16.31 3.33
CA ALA A 136 0.00 -17.16 4.45
C ALA A 136 0.67 -16.24 5.48
N PRO A 137 0.24 -16.25 6.75
CA PRO A 137 0.89 -15.45 7.77
C PRO A 137 2.27 -16.06 8.06
N ARG A 138 3.30 -15.58 7.38
CA ARG A 138 4.67 -15.88 7.78
C ARG A 138 5.12 -14.81 8.79
N ARG A 139 5.52 -15.26 9.95
CA ARG A 139 6.24 -14.43 10.92
C ARG A 139 7.68 -14.31 10.45
N GLY A 140 8.02 -13.20 9.84
CA GLY A 140 9.41 -12.79 9.63
C GLY A 140 9.80 -11.76 10.69
N THR A 141 11.03 -11.78 11.15
CA THR A 141 11.65 -10.67 11.88
C THR A 141 12.39 -9.83 10.85
N TYR A 142 11.89 -8.64 10.59
CA TYR A 142 12.60 -7.65 9.80
C TYR A 142 13.34 -6.71 10.75
N ARG A 143 14.61 -6.47 10.50
CA ARG A 143 15.39 -5.44 11.19
C ARG A 143 15.68 -4.35 10.16
N ASP A 144 15.05 -3.20 10.34
CA ASP A 144 15.30 -2.01 9.53
C ASP A 144 16.77 -1.58 9.64
N PRO A 145 17.53 -1.57 8.55
CA PRO A 145 18.92 -1.15 8.56
C PRO A 145 19.12 0.34 8.82
N GLY A 146 18.07 1.15 8.72
CA GLY A 146 18.08 2.61 8.96
C GLY A 146 17.47 3.07 10.28
N SER A 147 17.11 2.14 11.19
CA SER A 147 16.24 2.38 12.35
C SER A 147 16.80 3.29 13.46
N ASP A 148 17.97 3.85 13.32
CA ASP A 148 18.47 4.86 14.27
C ASP A 148 17.70 6.20 14.22
N ARG A 149 16.71 6.33 13.32
CA ARG A 149 15.83 7.50 13.19
C ARG A 149 14.35 7.15 13.35
N GLY A 150 14.05 6.43 14.44
CA GLY A 150 12.75 6.21 15.05
C GLY A 150 11.52 6.54 14.24
N VAL A 151 10.83 5.64 13.75
CA VAL A 151 9.42 5.34 13.74
C VAL A 151 9.22 4.06 12.91
N ASN A 152 9.25 2.97 13.59
CA ASN A 152 8.98 1.66 13.00
C ASN A 152 7.48 1.57 12.65
N ILE A 153 7.10 2.08 11.47
CA ILE A 153 5.73 1.99 10.95
C ILE A 153 5.35 0.51 10.79
N TYR A 154 6.33 -0.35 10.56
CA TYR A 154 6.14 -1.77 10.23
C TYR A 154 5.95 -2.68 11.45
N GLU A 155 6.48 -2.35 12.61
CA GLU A 155 6.26 -3.13 13.84
C GLU A 155 4.79 -3.11 14.29
N ARG A 156 4.06 -2.05 13.98
CA ARG A 156 2.64 -1.93 14.36
C ARG A 156 1.69 -2.74 13.47
N CYS A 157 2.09 -3.08 12.25
CA CYS A 157 1.26 -3.93 11.37
C CYS A 157 1.32 -5.41 11.75
N GLY A 158 2.35 -5.85 12.48
CA GLY A 158 2.55 -7.24 12.88
C GLY A 158 1.82 -7.68 14.15
N HIS A 159 1.24 -6.76 14.92
CA HIS A 159 0.70 -7.06 16.26
C HIS A 159 -0.84 -7.10 16.36
N TYR A 160 -1.56 -7.04 15.27
CA TYR A 160 -3.01 -7.25 15.31
C TYR A 160 -3.32 -8.75 15.33
N ARG A 161 -3.35 -9.33 16.53
CA ARG A 161 -4.07 -10.57 16.81
C ARG A 161 -5.52 -10.22 17.12
N GLY A 162 -6.46 -10.66 16.27
CA GLY A 162 -7.83 -10.87 16.65
C GLY A 162 -7.95 -12.10 17.54
#